data_7096cd8d3bb529f218f62089deffd0ed
#
_entry.id   7096cd8d3bb529f218f62089deffd0ed
#
_cell.length_a   1.000
_cell.length_b   1.000
_cell.length_c   1.000
_cell.angle_alpha   90.00
_cell.angle_beta   90.00
_cell.angle_gamma   90.00
#
_symmetry.space_group_name_H-M   'P 1'
#
loop_
_entity.id
_entity.type
_entity.pdbx_description
1 polymer ?
#
loop_
_entity_poly.entity_id
_entity_poly.type
_entity_poly.pdbx_seq_one_letter_code
_entity_poly.pdbx_strand_id
1 'polypeptide(L)'
;MAVSLIYSVFHSFGAGLASSKYGINFQNRGAGFVLTEGHPNEAGGGKRPMHTIIPAMLKKDGRVTMPFGVMGGAYQPNGHARFVNNMIDFGMDPQSAIDGPRCFSGADGFEIETGYRPEVRAALAGMGHRMIDADGPIGGAQAILIDDSGVLQGASDPRKDGCALGY
;
A
#
# COMPACT_ATOMS: atom_id res chain seq x y z
N MET A 1 -17.29 -7.85 -14.26
CA MET A 1 -17.27 -6.92 -13.09
C MET A 1 -15.85 -6.93 -12.54
N ALA A 2 -15.30 -5.78 -12.14
CA ALA A 2 -13.99 -5.69 -11.48
C ALA A 2 -14.19 -5.06 -10.10
N VAL A 3 -13.53 -5.60 -9.06
CA VAL A 3 -13.64 -5.12 -7.68
C VAL A 3 -12.23 -4.97 -7.09
N SER A 4 -11.97 -3.84 -6.45
CA SER A 4 -10.84 -3.66 -5.56
C SER A 4 -11.39 -3.45 -4.14
N LEU A 5 -11.12 -4.39 -3.25
CA LEU A 5 -11.63 -4.37 -1.88
C LEU A 5 -10.46 -4.42 -0.90
N ILE A 6 -10.43 -3.47 0.02
CA ILE A 6 -9.49 -3.47 1.15
C ILE A 6 -10.28 -3.33 2.43
N TYR A 7 -9.97 -4.18 3.41
CA TYR A 7 -10.52 -4.06 4.74
C TYR A 7 -9.43 -4.30 5.79
N SER A 8 -9.46 -3.57 6.89
CA SER A 8 -8.48 -3.71 7.96
C SER A 8 -8.96 -3.12 9.28
N VAL A 9 -8.31 -3.47 10.36
CA VAL A 9 -8.57 -2.93 11.71
C VAL A 9 -7.57 -1.84 12.11
N PHE A 10 -6.69 -1.40 11.21
CA PHE A 10 -5.61 -0.43 11.33
C PHE A 10 -4.36 -1.02 11.97
N HIS A 11 -4.11 -0.87 13.28
CA HIS A 11 -2.99 -1.55 13.95
C HIS A 11 -3.30 -3.03 14.15
N SER A 12 -2.26 -3.86 14.35
CA SER A 12 -2.42 -5.29 14.64
C SER A 12 -3.41 -5.51 15.78
N PHE A 13 -4.36 -6.41 15.56
CA PHE A 13 -5.49 -6.70 16.46
C PHE A 13 -6.46 -5.53 16.74
N GLY A 14 -6.32 -4.39 16.04
CA GLY A 14 -7.20 -3.23 16.18
C GLY A 14 -7.22 -2.68 17.59
N ALA A 15 -8.43 -2.52 18.16
CA ALA A 15 -8.61 -2.03 19.52
C ALA A 15 -8.34 -3.07 20.63
N GLY A 16 -7.99 -4.30 20.28
CA GLY A 16 -7.89 -5.41 21.22
C GLY A 16 -9.26 -5.87 21.78
N LEU A 17 -10.35 -5.41 21.19
CA LEU A 17 -11.72 -5.72 21.56
C LEU A 17 -12.45 -6.42 20.41
N ALA A 18 -13.31 -7.34 20.74
CA ALA A 18 -14.16 -8.03 19.77
C ALA A 18 -15.63 -8.08 20.25
N SER A 19 -16.55 -8.12 19.28
CA SER A 19 -17.95 -8.37 19.57
C SER A 19 -18.14 -9.79 20.07
N SER A 20 -18.66 -9.96 21.27
CA SER A 20 -18.98 -11.29 21.84
C SER A 20 -20.03 -12.04 21.02
N LYS A 21 -20.91 -11.33 20.32
CA LYS A 21 -21.98 -11.91 19.52
C LYS A 21 -21.53 -12.37 18.13
N TYR A 22 -20.60 -11.64 17.50
CA TYR A 22 -20.26 -11.84 16.09
C TYR A 22 -18.79 -12.21 15.86
N GLY A 23 -17.94 -12.17 16.89
CA GLY A 23 -16.51 -12.41 16.75
C GLY A 23 -15.76 -11.37 15.92
N ILE A 24 -16.35 -10.18 15.72
CA ILE A 24 -15.77 -9.12 14.89
C ILE A 24 -14.80 -8.29 15.73
N ASN A 25 -13.55 -8.20 15.33
CA ASN A 25 -12.56 -7.32 15.94
C ASN A 25 -12.86 -5.85 15.59
N PHE A 26 -12.82 -4.98 16.60
CA PHE A 26 -13.01 -3.54 16.39
C PHE A 26 -11.71 -2.89 15.94
N GLN A 27 -11.83 -2.02 14.94
CA GLN A 27 -10.71 -1.23 14.44
C GLN A 27 -10.31 -0.14 15.45
N ASN A 28 -9.06 0.32 15.38
CA ASN A 28 -8.53 1.39 16.23
C ASN A 28 -8.06 2.63 15.42
N ARG A 29 -8.73 2.98 14.34
CA ARG A 29 -8.34 4.11 13.46
C ARG A 29 -8.36 5.47 14.17
N GLY A 30 -9.02 5.58 15.31
CA GLY A 30 -8.93 6.77 16.17
C GLY A 30 -7.50 7.12 16.61
N ALA A 31 -6.60 6.13 16.66
CA ALA A 31 -5.17 6.37 16.90
C ALA A 31 -4.49 7.21 15.79
N GLY A 32 -5.14 7.36 14.64
CA GLY A 32 -4.67 8.22 13.55
C GLY A 32 -4.93 9.72 13.76
N PHE A 33 -5.73 10.12 14.75
CA PHE A 33 -5.89 11.52 15.10
C PHE A 33 -4.63 12.09 15.77
N VAL A 34 -4.48 13.40 15.69
CA VAL A 34 -3.48 14.15 16.45
C VAL A 34 -4.17 14.96 17.55
N LEU A 35 -3.43 15.30 18.62
CA LEU A 35 -3.93 16.10 19.74
C LEU A 35 -3.46 17.56 19.65
N THR A 36 -2.86 17.96 18.54
CA THR A 36 -2.39 19.33 18.31
C THR A 36 -3.57 20.21 17.95
N GLU A 37 -3.85 21.20 18.76
CA GLU A 37 -4.93 22.19 18.56
C GLU A 37 -4.80 22.88 17.19
N GLY A 38 -5.90 23.00 16.46
CA GLY A 38 -5.97 23.62 15.14
C GLY A 38 -5.42 22.78 14.00
N HIS A 39 -4.87 21.59 14.28
CA HIS A 39 -4.40 20.70 13.20
C HIS A 39 -5.59 20.13 12.41
N PRO A 40 -5.54 20.05 11.06
CA PRO A 40 -6.64 19.49 10.25
C PRO A 40 -7.11 18.09 10.68
N ASN A 41 -6.21 17.28 11.21
CA ASN A 41 -6.49 15.94 11.73
C ASN A 41 -6.59 15.88 13.26
N GLU A 42 -6.85 17.01 13.93
CA GLU A 42 -7.12 17.05 15.37
C GLU A 42 -8.33 16.21 15.74
N ALA A 43 -8.27 15.53 16.88
CA ALA A 43 -9.38 14.75 17.41
C ALA A 43 -10.59 15.65 17.74
N GLY A 44 -11.77 15.25 17.32
CA GLY A 44 -12.99 16.02 17.56
C GLY A 44 -14.27 15.22 17.34
N GLY A 45 -15.36 15.69 17.94
CA GLY A 45 -16.67 15.06 17.77
C GLY A 45 -17.15 15.09 16.32
N GLY A 46 -17.77 14.00 15.86
CA GLY A 46 -18.32 13.89 14.50
C GLY A 46 -17.29 13.84 13.37
N LYS A 47 -16.01 13.74 13.68
CA LYS A 47 -14.90 13.81 12.75
C LYS A 47 -14.30 12.42 12.48
N ARG A 48 -13.81 12.19 11.27
CA ARG A 48 -13.06 10.98 10.91
C ARG A 48 -11.56 11.26 10.92
N PRO A 49 -10.74 10.30 11.39
CA PRO A 49 -9.29 10.43 11.28
C PRO A 49 -8.83 10.34 9.82
N MET A 50 -7.60 10.71 9.55
CA MET A 50 -6.95 10.42 8.27
C MET A 50 -7.12 8.94 7.93
N HIS A 51 -7.57 8.64 6.72
CA HIS A 51 -7.87 7.28 6.29
C HIS A 51 -6.76 6.74 5.39
N THR A 52 -6.30 5.52 5.68
CA THR A 52 -5.18 4.88 4.95
C THR A 52 -5.62 3.79 3.97
N ILE A 53 -6.92 3.43 3.90
CA ILE A 53 -7.41 2.41 2.98
C ILE A 53 -7.67 3.03 1.60
N ILE A 54 -7.00 2.51 0.58
CA ILE A 54 -7.00 3.07 -0.78
C ILE A 54 -7.19 1.94 -1.80
N PRO A 55 -8.41 1.40 -1.99
CA PRO A 55 -8.67 0.53 -3.14
C PRO A 55 -8.59 1.37 -4.42
N ALA A 56 -7.98 0.83 -5.47
CA ALA A 56 -7.74 1.57 -6.69
C ALA A 56 -8.16 0.80 -7.94
N MET A 57 -8.42 1.55 -9.01
CA MET A 57 -8.65 1.03 -10.35
C MET A 57 -8.00 1.92 -11.39
N LEU A 58 -7.30 1.35 -12.33
CA LEU A 58 -6.94 2.03 -13.57
C LEU A 58 -8.05 1.87 -14.61
N LYS A 59 -8.24 2.96 -15.36
CA LYS A 59 -9.16 2.99 -16.51
C LYS A 59 -8.44 3.58 -17.71
N LYS A 60 -8.75 3.03 -18.89
CA LYS A 60 -8.33 3.55 -20.18
C LYS A 60 -9.57 3.61 -21.09
N ASP A 61 -9.83 4.73 -21.70
CA ASP A 61 -10.97 4.94 -22.63
C ASP A 61 -12.32 4.51 -22.03
N GLY A 62 -12.54 4.83 -20.75
CA GLY A 62 -13.78 4.51 -20.03
C GLY A 62 -13.89 3.08 -19.51
N ARG A 63 -12.96 2.17 -19.88
CA ARG A 63 -12.95 0.76 -19.45
C ARG A 63 -11.97 0.56 -18.29
N VAL A 64 -12.35 -0.29 -17.34
CA VAL A 64 -11.44 -0.74 -16.28
C VAL A 64 -10.40 -1.65 -16.91
N THR A 65 -9.12 -1.32 -16.71
CA THR A 65 -7.99 -2.13 -17.17
C THR A 65 -7.26 -2.83 -16.02
N MET A 66 -7.38 -2.31 -14.77
CA MET A 66 -6.73 -2.97 -13.64
C MET A 66 -7.35 -2.56 -12.31
N PRO A 67 -8.05 -3.43 -11.59
CA PRO A 67 -8.24 -3.31 -10.15
C PRO A 67 -6.94 -3.67 -9.43
N PHE A 68 -6.53 -2.84 -8.45
CA PHE A 68 -5.34 -3.09 -7.65
C PHE A 68 -5.44 -2.45 -6.28
N GLY A 69 -4.52 -2.79 -5.40
CA GLY A 69 -4.42 -2.17 -4.09
C GLY A 69 -3.07 -2.44 -3.44
N VAL A 70 -2.65 -1.50 -2.60
CA VAL A 70 -1.44 -1.61 -1.81
C VAL A 70 -1.81 -1.45 -0.34
N MET A 71 -1.39 -2.37 0.51
CA MET A 71 -1.48 -2.24 1.97
C MET A 71 -0.17 -1.66 2.52
N GLY A 72 -0.17 -1.18 3.78
CA GLY A 72 1.03 -0.67 4.44
C GLY A 72 0.83 0.66 5.17
N GLY A 73 -0.39 0.97 5.60
CA GLY A 73 -0.68 2.18 6.37
C GLY A 73 -0.29 3.44 5.60
N ALA A 74 0.59 4.25 6.17
CA ALA A 74 1.07 5.50 5.58
C ALA A 74 1.85 5.31 4.26
N TYR A 75 2.40 4.13 4.00
CA TYR A 75 3.07 3.79 2.75
C TYR A 75 2.11 3.72 1.55
N GLN A 76 0.82 3.47 1.75
CA GLN A 76 -0.11 3.16 0.66
C GLN A 76 -0.09 4.16 -0.50
N PRO A 77 -0.13 5.49 -0.31
CA PRO A 77 -0.06 6.43 -1.43
C PRO A 77 1.22 6.28 -2.25
N ASN A 78 2.37 6.14 -1.59
CA ASN A 78 3.66 5.97 -2.24
C ASN A 78 3.73 4.63 -2.98
N GLY A 79 3.20 3.57 -2.36
CA GLY A 79 3.13 2.25 -2.96
C GLY A 79 2.26 2.21 -4.22
N HIS A 80 1.12 2.90 -4.22
CA HIS A 80 0.27 3.04 -5.41
C HIS A 80 1.00 3.79 -6.53
N ALA A 81 1.58 4.95 -6.23
CA ALA A 81 2.33 5.74 -7.21
C ALA A 81 3.48 4.93 -7.81
N ARG A 82 4.28 4.28 -6.95
CA ARG A 82 5.39 3.43 -7.38
C ARG A 82 4.94 2.28 -8.27
N PHE A 83 3.88 1.57 -7.89
CA PHE A 83 3.36 0.44 -8.68
C PHE A 83 2.91 0.90 -10.08
N VAL A 84 2.15 2.00 -10.15
CA VAL A 84 1.68 2.57 -11.41
C VAL A 84 2.85 3.05 -12.27
N ASN A 85 3.84 3.75 -11.70
CA ASN A 85 5.03 4.19 -12.44
C ASN A 85 5.84 3.01 -12.97
N ASN A 86 6.01 1.95 -12.18
CA ASN A 86 6.72 0.75 -12.62
C ASN A 86 6.06 0.14 -13.88
N MET A 87 4.75 0.11 -13.92
CA MET A 87 4.03 -0.43 -15.06
C MET A 87 4.01 0.53 -16.26
N ILE A 88 3.70 1.80 -16.03
CA ILE A 88 3.43 2.77 -17.12
C ILE A 88 4.72 3.39 -17.64
N ASP A 89 5.61 3.84 -16.75
CA ASP A 89 6.82 4.57 -17.14
C ASP A 89 7.98 3.61 -17.46
N PHE A 90 8.05 2.47 -16.75
CA PHE A 90 9.13 1.50 -16.94
C PHE A 90 8.70 0.23 -17.69
N GLY A 91 7.42 0.10 -18.05
CA GLY A 91 6.90 -1.00 -18.87
C GLY A 91 6.99 -2.38 -18.20
N MET A 92 7.03 -2.42 -16.87
CA MET A 92 7.07 -3.69 -16.14
C MET A 92 5.72 -4.41 -16.22
N ASP A 93 5.73 -5.75 -16.24
CA ASP A 93 4.52 -6.53 -16.00
C ASP A 93 4.05 -6.38 -14.53
N PRO A 94 2.78 -6.70 -14.22
CA PRO A 94 2.24 -6.48 -12.88
C PRO A 94 3.02 -7.18 -11.76
N GLN A 95 3.52 -8.41 -11.99
CA GLN A 95 4.25 -9.16 -10.98
C GLN A 95 5.62 -8.55 -10.73
N SER A 96 6.37 -8.24 -11.78
CA SER A 96 7.67 -7.55 -11.67
C SER A 96 7.54 -6.17 -11.00
N ALA A 97 6.44 -5.45 -11.29
CA ALA A 97 6.17 -4.16 -10.66
C ALA A 97 5.92 -4.27 -9.15
N ILE A 98 5.32 -5.39 -8.70
CA ILE A 98 5.09 -5.71 -7.28
C ILE A 98 6.39 -6.17 -6.61
N ASP A 99 7.15 -7.05 -7.25
CA ASP A 99 8.33 -7.72 -6.67
C ASP A 99 9.50 -6.77 -6.41
N GLY A 100 9.62 -5.71 -7.18
CA GLY A 100 10.72 -4.76 -7.05
C GLY A 100 10.86 -4.20 -5.62
N PRO A 101 12.09 -3.93 -5.14
CA PRO A 101 12.36 -3.46 -3.80
C PRO A 101 11.71 -2.10 -3.54
N ARG A 102 11.33 -1.84 -2.31
CA ARG A 102 10.59 -0.65 -1.89
C ARG A 102 11.39 0.23 -0.96
N CYS A 103 11.00 1.49 -0.91
CA CYS A 103 11.53 2.46 0.03
C CYS A 103 10.40 3.38 0.51
N PHE A 104 10.58 3.94 1.71
CA PHE A 104 9.59 4.82 2.31
C PHE A 104 10.24 5.82 3.26
N SER A 105 9.81 7.09 3.22
CA SER A 105 10.25 8.10 4.16
C SER A 105 9.45 7.98 5.46
N GLY A 106 10.05 7.38 6.46
CA GLY A 106 9.51 7.28 7.81
C GLY A 106 9.94 8.44 8.71
N ALA A 107 9.52 8.41 9.97
CA ALA A 107 9.88 9.44 10.96
C ALA A 107 11.38 9.47 11.26
N ASP A 108 12.01 8.30 11.27
CA ASP A 108 13.42 8.12 11.64
C ASP A 108 14.39 8.20 10.46
N GLY A 109 13.89 8.24 9.24
CA GLY A 109 14.71 8.31 8.03
C GLY A 109 14.04 7.68 6.82
N PHE A 110 14.85 7.42 5.80
CA PHE A 110 14.43 6.83 4.55
C PHE A 110 14.68 5.32 4.59
N GLU A 111 13.63 4.57 4.91
CA GLU A 111 13.66 3.11 4.95
C GLU A 111 13.80 2.54 3.53
N ILE A 112 14.66 1.54 3.36
CA ILE A 112 14.92 0.91 2.08
C ILE A 112 15.03 -0.61 2.25
N GLU A 113 14.29 -1.36 1.43
CA GLU A 113 14.40 -2.82 1.37
C GLU A 113 15.73 -3.25 0.74
N THR A 114 16.13 -4.49 1.00
CA THR A 114 17.20 -5.16 0.25
C THR A 114 16.81 -5.28 -1.22
N GLY A 115 17.80 -5.36 -2.11
CA GLY A 115 17.58 -5.47 -3.56
C GLY A 115 17.82 -4.18 -4.36
N TYR A 116 17.91 -3.04 -3.70
CA TYR A 116 18.45 -1.85 -4.35
C TYR A 116 19.96 -1.98 -4.56
N ARG A 117 20.43 -1.61 -5.75
CA ARG A 117 21.85 -1.58 -6.03
C ARG A 117 22.56 -0.57 -5.12
N PRO A 118 23.81 -0.86 -4.68
CA PRO A 118 24.59 0.03 -3.80
C PRO A 118 24.70 1.46 -4.32
N GLU A 119 24.81 1.63 -5.65
CA GLU A 119 24.94 2.95 -6.28
C GLU A 119 23.67 3.79 -6.10
N VAL A 120 22.49 3.16 -6.14
CA VAL A 120 21.20 3.85 -5.90
C VAL A 120 21.12 4.30 -4.44
N ARG A 121 21.52 3.44 -3.50
CA ARG A 121 21.55 3.80 -2.07
C ARG A 121 22.52 4.96 -1.82
N ALA A 122 23.71 4.91 -2.42
CA ALA A 122 24.70 5.98 -2.30
C ALA A 122 24.19 7.29 -2.90
N ALA A 123 23.52 7.25 -4.05
CA ALA A 123 22.94 8.43 -4.67
C ALA A 123 21.86 9.07 -3.80
N LEU A 124 20.95 8.28 -3.22
CA LEU A 124 19.93 8.75 -2.30
C LEU A 124 20.54 9.37 -1.03
N ALA A 125 21.56 8.74 -0.46
CA ALA A 125 22.30 9.30 0.67
C ALA A 125 22.99 10.63 0.29
N GLY A 126 23.56 10.72 -0.91
CA GLY A 126 24.15 11.95 -1.45
C GLY A 126 23.15 13.09 -1.66
N MET A 127 21.87 12.77 -1.84
CA MET A 127 20.76 13.74 -1.87
C MET A 127 20.31 14.21 -0.48
N GLY A 128 20.94 13.71 0.59
CA GLY A 128 20.64 14.08 1.96
C GLY A 128 19.68 13.16 2.69
N HIS A 129 19.27 12.05 2.11
CA HIS A 129 18.42 11.08 2.80
C HIS A 129 19.21 10.30 3.86
N ARG A 130 18.71 10.25 5.09
CA ARG A 130 19.22 9.35 6.14
C ARG A 130 18.73 7.94 5.83
N MET A 131 19.60 7.12 5.25
CA MET A 131 19.26 5.75 4.84
C MET A 131 19.15 4.83 6.05
N ILE A 132 18.06 4.06 6.12
CA ILE A 132 17.80 3.04 7.14
C ILE A 132 17.42 1.76 6.42
N ASP A 133 18.00 0.63 6.82
CA ASP A 133 17.54 -0.67 6.33
C ASP A 133 16.16 -0.98 6.91
N ALA A 134 15.24 -1.39 6.06
CA ALA A 134 13.91 -1.77 6.51
C ALA A 134 13.98 -3.06 7.36
N ASP A 135 13.39 -3.02 8.54
CA ASP A 135 13.34 -4.18 9.45
C ASP A 135 12.47 -5.33 8.92
N GLY A 136 11.68 -5.07 7.89
CA GLY A 136 10.79 -6.03 7.25
C GLY A 136 10.18 -5.50 5.96
N PRO A 137 9.25 -6.26 5.36
CA PRO A 137 8.62 -5.89 4.11
C PRO A 137 7.83 -4.58 4.20
N ILE A 138 8.08 -3.65 3.30
CA ILE A 138 7.35 -2.39 3.20
C ILE A 138 6.06 -2.61 2.40
N GLY A 139 4.93 -2.69 3.11
CA GLY A 139 3.62 -2.87 2.52
C GLY A 139 3.41 -4.21 1.81
N GLY A 140 2.44 -4.26 0.92
CA GLY A 140 2.09 -5.40 0.08
C GLY A 140 1.11 -4.99 -0.99
N ALA A 141 1.13 -5.62 -2.17
CA ALA A 141 0.30 -5.26 -3.30
C ALA A 141 -0.39 -6.47 -3.94
N GLN A 142 -1.56 -6.23 -4.54
CA GLN A 142 -2.31 -7.20 -5.33
C GLN A 142 -2.85 -6.47 -6.55
N ALA A 143 -2.82 -7.11 -7.71
CA ALA A 143 -3.34 -6.52 -8.94
C ALA A 143 -3.89 -7.59 -9.89
N ILE A 144 -4.84 -7.20 -10.75
CA ILE A 144 -5.30 -8.00 -11.89
C ILE A 144 -5.31 -7.07 -13.11
N LEU A 145 -4.37 -7.25 -14.01
CA LEU A 145 -4.38 -6.57 -15.30
C LEU A 145 -5.38 -7.27 -16.25
N ILE A 146 -6.21 -6.49 -16.89
CA ILE A 146 -7.13 -6.92 -17.95
C ILE A 146 -6.55 -6.40 -19.27
N ASP A 147 -5.98 -7.28 -20.07
CA ASP A 147 -5.40 -6.87 -21.35
C ASP A 147 -6.46 -6.58 -22.43
N ASP A 148 -6.01 -6.12 -23.59
CA ASP A 148 -6.92 -5.75 -24.70
C ASP A 148 -7.65 -6.97 -25.29
N SER A 149 -7.16 -8.19 -25.09
CA SER A 149 -7.83 -9.43 -25.49
C SER A 149 -8.82 -9.95 -24.46
N GLY A 150 -8.85 -9.35 -23.25
CA GLY A 150 -9.68 -9.76 -22.12
C GLY A 150 -9.03 -10.82 -21.22
N VAL A 151 -7.78 -11.19 -21.47
CA VAL A 151 -7.03 -12.08 -20.58
C VAL A 151 -6.72 -11.38 -19.27
N LEU A 152 -6.87 -12.11 -18.17
CA LEU A 152 -6.60 -11.62 -16.81
C LEU A 152 -5.20 -12.07 -16.37
N GLN A 153 -4.35 -11.12 -16.03
CA GLN A 153 -3.01 -11.36 -15.48
C GLN A 153 -3.03 -10.97 -14.01
N GLY A 154 -3.11 -11.98 -13.14
CA GLY A 154 -3.05 -11.78 -11.69
C GLY A 154 -1.62 -11.61 -11.20
N ALA A 155 -1.41 -10.71 -10.24
CA ALA A 155 -0.15 -10.49 -9.56
C ALA A 155 -0.36 -10.40 -8.04
N SER A 156 0.47 -11.11 -7.28
CA SER A 156 0.37 -11.22 -5.83
C SER A 156 1.71 -11.00 -5.17
N ASP A 157 1.72 -10.22 -4.10
CA ASP A 157 2.94 -9.82 -3.40
C ASP A 157 3.54 -10.99 -2.60
N PRO A 158 4.78 -11.40 -2.90
CA PRO A 158 5.45 -12.49 -2.18
C PRO A 158 5.77 -12.14 -0.73
N ARG A 159 5.64 -10.86 -0.35
CA ARG A 159 5.81 -10.40 1.05
C ARG A 159 4.60 -10.69 1.93
N LYS A 160 3.52 -11.19 1.35
CA LYS A 160 2.21 -11.43 2.00
C LYS A 160 1.66 -12.80 1.60
N ASP A 161 0.70 -13.29 2.38
CA ASP A 161 0.07 -14.60 2.19
C ASP A 161 -1.04 -14.61 1.11
N GLY A 162 -0.96 -13.70 0.15
CA GLY A 162 -1.90 -13.62 -0.95
C GLY A 162 -1.57 -14.59 -2.08
N CYS A 163 -2.53 -14.81 -2.97
CA CYS A 163 -2.30 -15.52 -4.22
C CYS A 163 -3.21 -14.99 -5.33
N ALA A 164 -2.75 -15.09 -6.57
CA ALA A 164 -3.57 -14.87 -7.75
C ALA A 164 -4.15 -16.20 -8.20
N LEU A 165 -5.48 -16.32 -8.25
CA LEU A 165 -6.19 -17.53 -8.65
C LEU A 165 -7.10 -17.24 -9.84
N GLY A 166 -7.14 -18.16 -10.78
CA GLY A 166 -8.07 -18.18 -11.90
C GLY A 166 -8.85 -19.50 -11.95
N TYR A 167 -9.96 -19.50 -12.66
CA TYR A 167 -10.80 -20.68 -12.91
C TYR A 167 -11.41 -20.59 -14.31
#